data_796e3a385cfe9420f668247ba1e73fa5
#
_entry.id   796e3a385cfe9420f668247ba1e73fa5
#
_cell.length_a   1.000
_cell.length_b   1.000
_cell.length_c   1.000
_cell.angle_alpha   90.00
_cell.angle_beta   90.00
_cell.angle_gamma   90.00
#
_symmetry.space_group_name_H-M   'P 1'
#
loop_
_entity.id
_entity.type
_entity.pdbx_description
1 polymer ?
#
loop_
_entity_poly.entity_id
_entity_poly.type
_entity_poly.pdbx_seq_one_letter_code
_entity_poly.pdbx_strand_id
1 'polypeptide(L)'
;MADTDADAITHTKQWSMEQLESLSETALIALWQSLPAPSFEEFEGEFASSVSNESREGHNAYMFDEESALGYWLGKAYLPETASTGQGYNRWRHAGDKVARNGRFGTEDGISLFDGRPALMMHYADYSPDNERVQGPQLVDEIRELGD
;
A
#
# COMPACT_ATOMS: atom_id res chain seq x y z
N MET A 1 47.06 12.87 10.86
CA MET A 1 46.03 13.80 10.39
C MET A 1 45.37 13.14 9.22
N ALA A 2 44.30 12.48 9.47
CA ALA A 2 43.52 11.81 8.43
C ALA A 2 42.12 12.36 8.51
N ASP A 3 41.82 13.16 7.51
CA ASP A 3 40.44 13.48 7.18
C ASP A 3 39.86 12.27 6.50
N THR A 4 38.89 11.71 7.12
CA THR A 4 38.04 10.71 6.49
C THR A 4 36.69 11.31 6.35
N ASP A 5 36.49 11.94 5.24
CA ASP A 5 35.19 12.32 4.75
C ASP A 5 34.37 11.06 4.46
N ALA A 6 33.48 10.78 5.36
CA ALA A 6 32.46 9.80 5.14
C ALA A 6 31.21 10.49 4.55
N ASP A 7 31.38 11.03 3.36
CA ASP A 7 30.21 11.33 2.50
C ASP A 7 29.70 10.04 1.86
N ALA A 8 29.09 9.21 2.68
CA ALA A 8 28.19 8.20 2.18
C ALA A 8 26.89 8.91 1.77
N ILE A 9 26.91 9.52 0.60
CA ILE A 9 25.69 9.87 -0.10
C ILE A 9 25.02 8.54 -0.42
N THR A 10 24.08 8.17 0.43
CA THR A 10 23.14 7.11 0.12
C THR A 10 22.29 7.60 -1.05
N HIS A 11 22.74 7.32 -2.25
CA HIS A 11 21.90 7.44 -3.42
C HIS A 11 20.74 6.48 -3.22
N THR A 12 19.62 7.02 -2.78
CA THR A 12 18.35 6.29 -2.78
C THR A 12 18.07 5.97 -4.24
N LYS A 13 18.12 4.68 -4.58
CA LYS A 13 17.85 4.25 -5.94
C LYS A 13 16.40 4.59 -6.25
N GLN A 14 16.16 5.46 -7.23
CA GLN A 14 14.84 5.71 -7.74
C GLN A 14 14.39 4.48 -8.56
N TRP A 15 13.20 3.98 -8.25
CA TRP A 15 12.60 2.86 -8.94
C TRP A 15 11.52 3.36 -9.90
N SER A 16 11.58 2.94 -11.16
CA SER A 16 10.45 3.11 -12.08
C SER A 16 9.44 1.99 -11.89
N MET A 17 8.18 2.23 -12.26
CA MET A 17 7.16 1.17 -12.25
C MET A 17 7.55 -0.02 -13.12
N GLU A 18 8.12 0.23 -14.30
CA GLU A 18 8.63 -0.83 -15.18
C GLU A 18 9.68 -1.71 -14.51
N GLN A 19 10.60 -1.09 -13.75
CA GLN A 19 11.59 -1.84 -12.99
C GLN A 19 10.96 -2.70 -11.91
N LEU A 20 9.97 -2.16 -11.17
CA LEU A 20 9.26 -2.91 -10.14
C LEU A 20 8.45 -4.07 -10.73
N GLU A 21 7.76 -3.84 -11.84
CA GLU A 21 6.99 -4.86 -12.56
C GLU A 21 7.86 -5.98 -13.11
N SER A 22 9.13 -5.71 -13.38
CA SER A 22 10.09 -6.71 -13.87
C SER A 22 10.70 -7.60 -12.79
N LEU A 23 10.50 -7.25 -11.51
CA LEU A 23 11.07 -8.03 -10.40
C LEU A 23 10.29 -9.33 -10.18
N SER A 24 11.04 -10.38 -9.84
CA SER A 24 10.43 -11.60 -9.33
C SER A 24 9.77 -11.37 -7.97
N GLU A 25 8.86 -12.23 -7.58
CA GLU A 25 8.22 -12.18 -6.26
C GLU A 25 9.26 -12.17 -5.13
N THR A 26 10.27 -13.04 -5.21
CA THR A 26 11.36 -13.07 -4.21
C THR A 26 12.11 -11.75 -4.14
N ALA A 27 12.40 -11.12 -5.28
CA ALA A 27 13.09 -9.84 -5.32
C ALA A 27 12.23 -8.69 -4.80
N LEU A 28 10.91 -8.71 -5.08
CA LEU A 28 9.95 -7.74 -4.54
C LEU A 28 9.85 -7.84 -3.01
N ILE A 29 9.77 -9.05 -2.48
CA ILE A 29 9.74 -9.29 -1.03
C ILE A 29 11.03 -8.78 -0.39
N ALA A 30 12.19 -9.10 -0.95
CA ALA A 30 13.47 -8.63 -0.43
C ALA A 30 13.58 -7.10 -0.45
N LEU A 31 13.14 -6.46 -1.53
CA LEU A 31 13.08 -5.01 -1.63
C LEU A 31 12.16 -4.44 -0.55
N TRP A 32 10.93 -4.93 -0.47
CA TRP A 32 9.96 -4.46 0.52
C TRP A 32 10.48 -4.58 1.97
N GLN A 33 11.13 -5.69 2.30
CA GLN A 33 11.74 -5.90 3.62
C GLN A 33 12.86 -4.89 3.93
N SER A 34 13.52 -4.35 2.91
CA SER A 34 14.59 -3.35 3.07
C SER A 34 14.07 -1.92 3.29
N LEU A 35 12.80 -1.67 3.01
CA LEU A 35 12.23 -0.34 3.02
C LEU A 35 11.79 0.11 4.42
N PRO A 36 11.83 1.43 4.71
CA PRO A 36 11.28 1.98 5.93
C PRO A 36 9.76 2.04 5.89
N ALA A 37 9.12 2.17 7.05
CA ALA A 37 7.75 2.62 7.14
C ALA A 37 7.65 4.08 6.63
N PRO A 38 6.52 4.47 6.01
CA PRO A 38 6.30 5.86 5.67
C PRO A 38 6.17 6.71 6.94
N SER A 39 6.47 8.00 6.82
CA SER A 39 6.15 8.95 7.88
C SER A 39 4.64 9.05 8.01
N PHE A 40 4.09 8.51 9.09
CA PHE A 40 2.65 8.30 9.24
C PHE A 40 1.83 9.57 9.08
N GLU A 41 2.24 10.65 9.72
CA GLU A 41 1.52 11.93 9.66
C GLU A 41 1.61 12.61 8.29
N GLU A 42 2.67 12.33 7.53
CA GLU A 42 2.87 12.91 6.19
C GLU A 42 2.26 12.05 5.08
N PHE A 43 1.91 10.80 5.39
CA PHE A 43 1.33 9.88 4.44
C PHE A 43 -0.18 10.10 4.31
N GLU A 44 -0.53 11.18 3.61
CA GLU A 44 -1.89 11.65 3.44
C GLU A 44 -2.23 11.85 1.97
N GLY A 45 -3.48 11.60 1.60
CA GLY A 45 -4.01 11.87 0.27
C GLY A 45 -4.41 10.63 -0.52
N GLU A 46 -4.71 10.85 -1.79
CA GLU A 46 -5.13 9.80 -2.72
C GLU A 46 -3.94 9.36 -3.57
N PHE A 47 -3.62 8.06 -3.51
CA PHE A 47 -2.52 7.46 -4.24
C PHE A 47 -3.04 6.56 -5.35
N ALA A 48 -2.44 6.69 -6.55
CA ALA A 48 -2.70 5.77 -7.64
C ALA A 48 -2.10 4.40 -7.37
N SER A 49 -2.77 3.36 -7.83
CA SER A 49 -2.31 1.98 -7.69
C SER A 49 -1.72 1.44 -8.97
N SER A 50 -0.77 0.56 -8.79
CA SER A 50 -0.27 -0.35 -9.82
C SER A 50 0.01 -1.70 -9.18
N VAL A 51 0.10 -2.74 -9.99
CA VAL A 51 0.37 -4.08 -9.49
C VAL A 51 1.58 -4.65 -10.22
N SER A 52 2.53 -5.12 -9.44
CA SER A 52 3.81 -5.61 -9.93
C SER A 52 3.97 -7.14 -9.88
N ASN A 53 2.96 -7.88 -9.44
CA ASN A 53 3.07 -9.32 -9.26
C ASN A 53 2.19 -10.12 -10.23
N GLU A 54 2.82 -10.75 -11.21
CA GLU A 54 2.16 -11.62 -12.20
C GLU A 54 1.55 -12.90 -11.58
N SER A 55 2.00 -13.34 -10.42
CA SER A 55 1.48 -14.55 -9.77
C SER A 55 0.00 -14.42 -9.35
N ARG A 56 -0.57 -13.22 -9.41
CA ARG A 56 -1.97 -12.94 -9.13
C ARG A 56 -2.76 -12.49 -10.36
N GLU A 57 -2.42 -12.99 -11.52
CA GLU A 57 -3.00 -12.54 -12.80
C GLU A 57 -4.54 -12.50 -12.79
N GLY A 58 -5.21 -13.53 -12.31
CA GLY A 58 -6.68 -13.55 -12.22
C GLY A 58 -7.25 -12.52 -11.27
N HIS A 59 -6.60 -12.29 -10.14
CA HIS A 59 -7.00 -11.24 -9.19
C HIS A 59 -6.77 -9.85 -9.78
N ASN A 60 -5.63 -9.64 -10.43
CA ASN A 60 -5.30 -8.38 -11.07
C ASN A 60 -6.27 -8.05 -12.19
N ALA A 61 -6.63 -9.03 -13.03
CA ALA A 61 -7.62 -8.85 -14.08
C ALA A 61 -8.97 -8.37 -13.51
N TYR A 62 -9.41 -8.93 -12.39
CA TYR A 62 -10.65 -8.50 -11.73
C TYR A 62 -10.56 -7.09 -11.14
N MET A 63 -9.44 -6.75 -10.53
CA MET A 63 -9.23 -5.43 -9.90
C MET A 63 -9.15 -4.29 -10.92
N PHE A 64 -8.70 -4.57 -12.13
CA PHE A 64 -8.53 -3.58 -13.19
C PHE A 64 -9.52 -3.78 -14.35
N ASP A 65 -10.74 -4.17 -14.04
CA ASP A 65 -11.83 -4.34 -14.98
C ASP A 65 -13.01 -3.43 -14.58
N GLU A 66 -13.35 -2.48 -15.45
CA GLU A 66 -14.46 -1.54 -15.19
C GLU A 66 -15.83 -2.24 -15.12
N GLU A 67 -15.96 -3.42 -15.71
CA GLU A 67 -17.18 -4.23 -15.68
C GLU A 67 -17.26 -5.17 -14.48
N SER A 68 -16.21 -5.26 -13.69
CA SER A 68 -16.25 -6.01 -12.44
C SER A 68 -17.25 -5.36 -11.45
N ALA A 69 -17.74 -6.14 -10.52
CA ALA A 69 -18.70 -5.66 -9.52
C ALA A 69 -18.15 -4.49 -8.68
N LEU A 70 -16.84 -4.44 -8.46
CA LEU A 70 -16.16 -3.35 -7.73
C LEU A 70 -15.75 -2.19 -8.63
N GLY A 71 -15.64 -2.40 -9.95
CA GLY A 71 -15.11 -1.44 -10.90
C GLY A 71 -13.59 -1.54 -11.06
N TYR A 72 -13.02 -0.60 -11.79
CA TYR A 72 -11.57 -0.49 -12.00
C TYR A 72 -10.91 0.16 -10.78
N TRP A 73 -9.98 -0.53 -10.14
CA TRP A 73 -9.30 -0.02 -8.96
C TRP A 73 -8.33 1.11 -9.30
N LEU A 74 -8.58 2.28 -8.73
CA LEU A 74 -7.77 3.48 -8.92
C LEU A 74 -6.66 3.63 -7.87
N GLY A 75 -6.82 3.00 -6.72
CA GLY A 75 -5.87 3.12 -5.62
C GLY A 75 -6.53 3.34 -4.27
N LYS A 76 -5.74 3.85 -3.35
CA LYS A 76 -6.13 4.05 -1.96
C LYS A 76 -5.95 5.50 -1.54
N ALA A 77 -6.72 5.90 -0.54
CA ALA A 77 -6.52 7.16 0.16
C ALA A 77 -6.17 6.90 1.63
N TYR A 78 -5.37 7.77 2.19
CA TYR A 78 -4.93 7.74 3.58
C TYR A 78 -5.20 9.07 4.26
N LEU A 79 -5.74 9.02 5.47
CA LEU A 79 -6.18 10.17 6.24
C LEU A 79 -5.70 10.00 7.69
N PRO A 80 -4.49 10.49 8.02
CA PRO A 80 -4.01 10.48 9.40
C PRO A 80 -4.94 11.31 10.30
N GLU A 81 -5.27 10.79 11.47
CA GLU A 81 -6.11 11.48 12.45
C GLU A 81 -5.33 11.84 13.72
N THR A 82 -4.33 11.04 14.04
CA THR A 82 -3.37 11.29 15.12
C THR A 82 -1.95 11.02 14.60
N ALA A 83 -0.95 11.16 15.45
CA ALA A 83 0.43 10.85 15.11
C ALA A 83 0.68 9.37 14.74
N SER A 84 -0.25 8.47 15.11
CA SER A 84 -0.06 7.03 14.95
C SER A 84 -1.29 6.26 14.47
N THR A 85 -2.43 6.90 14.32
CA THR A 85 -3.68 6.27 13.89
C THR A 85 -4.43 7.12 12.87
N GLY A 86 -5.19 6.48 12.02
CA GLY A 86 -5.99 7.13 11.00
C GLY A 86 -6.92 6.16 10.31
N GLN A 87 -7.36 6.55 9.14
CA GLN A 87 -8.25 5.76 8.30
C GLN A 87 -7.91 5.93 6.81
N GLY A 88 -8.57 5.16 5.99
CA GLY A 88 -8.47 5.27 4.55
C GLY A 88 -9.63 4.59 3.83
N TYR A 89 -9.57 4.63 2.53
CA TYR A 89 -10.56 3.98 1.67
C TYR A 89 -9.94 3.58 0.33
N ASN A 90 -10.63 2.67 -0.37
CA ASN A 90 -10.32 2.32 -1.75
C ASN A 90 -11.13 3.18 -2.72
N ARG A 91 -10.55 3.43 -3.88
CA ARG A 91 -11.16 4.19 -4.97
C ARG A 91 -11.35 3.30 -6.18
N TRP A 92 -12.52 3.38 -6.78
CA TRP A 92 -12.90 2.56 -7.93
C TRP A 92 -13.58 3.41 -8.99
N ARG A 93 -13.25 3.18 -10.25
CA ARG A 93 -13.91 3.80 -11.39
C ARG A 93 -14.91 2.82 -12.01
N HIS A 94 -16.14 3.26 -12.12
CA HIS A 94 -17.20 2.56 -12.82
C HIS A 94 -17.45 3.16 -14.19
N ALA A 95 -18.23 2.47 -15.02
CA ALA A 95 -18.66 2.99 -16.32
C ALA A 95 -19.28 4.39 -16.20
N GLY A 96 -18.93 5.28 -17.13
CA GLY A 96 -19.36 6.68 -17.11
C GLY A 96 -18.54 7.57 -16.15
N ASP A 97 -17.30 7.19 -15.87
CA ASP A 97 -16.35 7.94 -15.04
C ASP A 97 -16.79 8.23 -13.60
N LYS A 98 -17.71 7.44 -13.08
CA LYS A 98 -18.14 7.54 -11.68
C LYS A 98 -17.09 6.94 -10.79
N VAL A 99 -16.62 7.72 -9.82
CA VAL A 99 -15.67 7.26 -8.80
C VAL A 99 -16.41 6.91 -7.51
N ALA A 100 -16.34 5.64 -7.12
CA ALA A 100 -16.77 5.17 -5.82
C ALA A 100 -15.61 5.21 -4.82
N ARG A 101 -15.90 5.56 -3.58
CA ARG A 101 -14.98 5.55 -2.44
C ARG A 101 -15.59 4.64 -1.38
N ASN A 102 -15.02 3.46 -1.23
CA ASN A 102 -15.54 2.43 -0.31
C ASN A 102 -14.42 1.50 0.17
N GLY A 103 -14.77 0.44 0.87
CA GLY A 103 -13.78 -0.47 1.41
C GLY A 103 -12.85 0.25 2.40
N ARG A 104 -13.46 0.92 3.39
CA ARG A 104 -12.72 1.66 4.42
C ARG A 104 -11.89 0.74 5.27
N PHE A 105 -10.79 1.28 5.76
CA PHE A 105 -9.87 0.59 6.66
C PHE A 105 -9.34 1.57 7.71
N GLY A 106 -9.00 1.04 8.88
CA GLY A 106 -8.20 1.76 9.87
C GLY A 106 -6.73 1.69 9.52
N THR A 107 -5.97 2.68 9.92
CA THR A 107 -4.50 2.70 9.78
C THR A 107 -3.84 2.93 11.12
N GLU A 108 -2.67 2.33 11.31
CA GLU A 108 -1.83 2.58 12.46
C GLU A 108 -0.35 2.50 12.10
N ASP A 109 0.47 3.26 12.82
CA ASP A 109 1.91 3.12 12.80
C ASP A 109 2.27 1.91 13.67
N GLY A 110 2.72 0.84 13.05
CA GLY A 110 2.83 -0.45 13.73
C GLY A 110 4.03 -1.28 13.32
N ILE A 111 3.93 -2.54 13.65
CA ILE A 111 4.98 -3.54 13.41
C ILE A 111 4.45 -4.60 12.45
N SER A 112 5.20 -4.86 11.40
CA SER A 112 4.90 -5.86 10.41
C SER A 112 4.70 -7.25 11.02
N LEU A 113 3.61 -7.90 10.63
CA LEU A 113 3.36 -9.31 10.96
C LEU A 113 4.28 -10.25 10.18
N PHE A 114 4.87 -9.75 9.09
CA PHE A 114 5.71 -10.54 8.22
C PHE A 114 7.17 -10.62 8.69
N ASP A 115 7.77 -9.48 9.07
CA ASP A 115 9.20 -9.42 9.40
C ASP A 115 9.54 -8.74 10.75
N GLY A 116 8.53 -8.29 11.48
CA GLY A 116 8.71 -7.66 12.80
C GLY A 116 9.34 -6.28 12.79
N ARG A 117 9.45 -5.64 11.61
CA ARG A 117 10.00 -4.30 11.45
C ARG A 117 8.87 -3.27 11.29
N PRO A 118 9.15 -1.98 11.49
CA PRO A 118 8.13 -0.95 11.32
C PRO A 118 7.45 -0.97 9.96
N ALA A 119 6.13 -0.80 9.94
CA ALA A 119 5.29 -0.67 8.76
C ALA A 119 4.04 0.12 9.11
N LEU A 120 3.42 0.77 8.12
CA LEU A 120 2.07 1.28 8.27
C LEU A 120 1.11 0.10 8.09
N MET A 121 0.27 -0.15 9.08
CA MET A 121 -0.68 -1.26 9.10
C MET A 121 -2.07 -0.78 8.67
N MET A 122 -2.75 -1.61 7.86
CA MET A 122 -4.10 -1.32 7.38
C MET A 122 -5.05 -2.44 7.79
N HIS A 123 -6.07 -2.08 8.59
CA HIS A 123 -7.03 -3.02 9.16
C HIS A 123 -8.41 -2.82 8.55
N TYR A 124 -8.83 -3.71 7.67
CA TYR A 124 -10.12 -3.59 6.98
C TYR A 124 -11.33 -3.84 7.87
N ALA A 125 -11.17 -4.62 8.91
CA ALA A 125 -12.27 -4.94 9.81
C ALA A 125 -12.76 -3.76 10.65
N ASP A 126 -11.94 -2.71 10.81
CA ASP A 126 -12.25 -1.60 11.71
C ASP A 126 -13.41 -0.74 11.24
N TYR A 127 -13.77 -0.81 9.96
CA TYR A 127 -14.74 0.07 9.32
C TYR A 127 -15.83 -0.64 8.50
N SER A 128 -16.13 -1.90 8.77
CA SER A 128 -17.24 -2.57 8.13
C SER A 128 -18.56 -2.01 8.68
N PRO A 129 -19.33 -1.20 7.92
CA PRO A 129 -20.52 -0.57 8.44
C PRO A 129 -21.63 -1.56 8.77
N ASP A 130 -21.62 -2.73 8.14
CA ASP A 130 -22.70 -3.69 8.30
C ASP A 130 -22.35 -4.82 9.26
N ASN A 131 -21.15 -4.85 9.79
CA ASN A 131 -20.64 -5.93 10.64
C ASN A 131 -21.07 -7.35 10.24
N GLU A 132 -21.68 -7.42 9.08
CA GLU A 132 -21.93 -8.68 8.39
C GLU A 132 -20.64 -9.14 7.79
N ARG A 133 -19.80 -9.47 8.72
CA ARG A 133 -18.58 -9.91 8.59
C ARG A 133 -18.30 -10.78 7.56
N VAL A 134 -17.39 -10.34 6.84
CA VAL A 134 -16.40 -11.22 6.24
C VAL A 134 -16.08 -12.32 7.23
N GLN A 135 -16.73 -13.46 7.06
CA GLN A 135 -16.35 -14.66 7.76
C GLN A 135 -15.06 -15.15 7.10
N GLY A 136 -13.96 -14.79 7.69
CA GLY A 136 -12.64 -15.17 7.20
C GLY A 136 -11.54 -14.50 8.00
N PRO A 137 -10.28 -14.81 7.74
CA PRO A 137 -9.19 -14.11 8.36
C PRO A 137 -9.28 -12.62 8.04
N GLN A 138 -9.09 -11.78 9.03
CA GLN A 138 -9.06 -10.35 8.85
C GLN A 138 -7.93 -10.01 7.90
N LEU A 139 -8.26 -9.29 6.82
CA LEU A 139 -7.25 -8.80 5.91
C LEU A 139 -6.50 -7.64 6.55
N VAL A 140 -5.19 -7.80 6.65
CA VAL A 140 -4.26 -6.76 7.07
C VAL A 140 -3.27 -6.54 5.94
N ASP A 141 -3.22 -5.34 5.42
CA ASP A 141 -2.19 -4.91 4.49
C ASP A 141 -1.10 -4.14 5.22
N GLU A 142 0.09 -4.17 4.71
CA GLU A 142 1.26 -3.49 5.28
C GLU A 142 1.93 -2.63 4.21
N ILE A 143 2.25 -1.39 4.56
CA ILE A 143 2.82 -0.40 3.66
C ILE A 143 4.22 -0.01 4.09
N ARG A 144 5.13 0.06 3.13
CA ARG A 144 6.46 0.64 3.27
C ARG A 144 6.73 1.64 2.16
N GLU A 145 7.60 2.59 2.45
CA GLU A 145 7.92 3.68 1.56
C GLU A 145 9.11 3.34 0.67
N LEU A 146 8.91 3.46 -0.63
CA LEU A 146 9.96 3.24 -1.61
C LEU A 146 10.83 4.48 -1.88
N GLY A 147 10.35 5.64 -1.47
CA GLY A 147 10.91 6.94 -1.81
C GLY A 147 10.23 7.59 -3.02
N ASP A 148 10.64 8.80 -3.34
CA ASP A 148 10.16 9.58 -4.47
C ASP A 148 10.76 9.10 -5.80
#